data_44f2df08f7cf7b450cdadf58f992d674
#
_entry.id   44f2df08f7cf7b450cdadf58f992d674
#
_cell.length_a   1.000
_cell.length_b   1.000
_cell.length_c   1.000
_cell.angle_alpha   90.00
_cell.angle_beta   90.00
_cell.angle_gamma   90.00
#
_symmetry.space_group_name_H-M   'P 1'
#
loop_
_entity.id
_entity.type
_entity.pdbx_description
1 polymer ?
#
loop_
_entity_poly.entity_id
_entity_poly.type
_entity_poly.pdbx_seq_one_letter_code
_entity_poly.pdbx_strand_id
1 'polypeptide(L)'
;LIGDADAAPLRGRRAIVTSGPTYEAIDPVRYLANRSSGKQGHAIAAALAGLGAEVVLVAGPNNQPDPSRVTIRNIESAAQMLAACEAALPADIAVCAAAVADWRVAGEAEQKMKKDGSGRPPALNLVENPDILATLSQMNGGRPSLVVGFAAETEKVVDHAQSKRTRKGCDWIVANDVGTGTRVMGGDENTVHLITAADVENWPKMPKDAVATT
;
A
#
# COMPACT_ATOMS: atom_id res chain seq x y z
N LEU A 1 25.99 3.27 24.71
CA LEU A 1 26.51 3.12 23.35
C LEU A 1 25.75 4.11 22.50
N ILE A 2 26.38 5.22 22.14
CA ILE A 2 25.88 6.22 21.20
C ILE A 2 26.11 5.60 19.82
N GLY A 3 25.05 5.07 19.19
CA GLY A 3 25.13 4.62 17.80
C GLY A 3 25.42 5.83 16.90
N ASP A 4 26.32 5.66 15.93
CA ASP A 4 26.72 6.66 14.96
C ASP A 4 25.48 7.34 14.33
N ALA A 5 25.22 8.60 14.72
CA ALA A 5 24.17 9.44 14.17
C ALA A 5 24.39 9.80 12.68
N ASP A 6 25.50 9.35 12.09
CA ASP A 6 25.89 9.57 10.68
C ASP A 6 25.65 8.36 9.76
N ALA A 7 25.11 7.24 10.25
CA ALA A 7 24.84 6.08 9.43
C ALA A 7 23.57 6.30 8.60
N ALA A 8 23.72 6.69 7.34
CA ALA A 8 22.66 6.73 6.32
C ALA A 8 22.80 5.49 5.40
N PRO A 9 22.42 4.28 5.86
CA PRO A 9 22.71 3.01 5.17
C PRO A 9 22.04 2.92 3.80
N LEU A 10 20.99 3.73 3.55
CA LEU A 10 20.29 3.79 2.27
C LEU A 10 20.66 5.03 1.43
N ARG A 11 21.77 5.72 1.75
CA ARG A 11 22.23 6.86 0.96
C ARG A 11 22.46 6.45 -0.51
N GLY A 12 21.89 7.19 -1.45
CA GLY A 12 21.95 6.91 -2.88
C GLY A 12 20.98 5.81 -3.35
N ARG A 13 20.16 5.26 -2.46
CA ARG A 13 19.07 4.35 -2.82
C ARG A 13 17.79 5.13 -3.08
N ARG A 14 17.00 4.65 -4.02
CA ARG A 14 15.69 5.19 -4.37
C ARG A 14 14.60 4.24 -3.92
N ALA A 15 13.57 4.77 -3.27
CA ALA A 15 12.45 3.98 -2.78
C ALA A 15 11.11 4.56 -3.26
N ILE A 16 10.19 3.68 -3.63
CA ILE A 16 8.80 3.99 -3.90
C ILE A 16 7.98 3.38 -2.77
N VAL A 17 7.09 4.16 -2.16
CA VAL A 17 6.15 3.68 -1.15
C VAL A 17 4.74 4.05 -1.59
N THR A 18 3.81 3.09 -1.61
CA THR A 18 2.38 3.41 -1.80
C THR A 18 1.67 3.45 -0.45
N SER A 19 0.73 4.38 -0.29
CA SER A 19 0.04 4.60 0.99
C SER A 19 -1.40 5.06 0.80
N GLY A 20 -2.22 4.87 1.82
CA GLY A 20 -3.63 5.28 1.80
C GLY A 20 -4.53 4.35 0.99
N PRO A 21 -5.82 4.64 0.89
CA PRO A 21 -6.76 3.95 0.02
C PRO A 21 -6.68 4.47 -1.42
N THR A 22 -7.27 3.74 -2.38
CA THR A 22 -7.68 4.32 -3.65
C THR A 22 -9.19 4.56 -3.64
N TYR A 23 -9.65 5.58 -4.37
CA TYR A 23 -11.04 5.92 -4.57
C TYR A 23 -11.38 5.70 -6.03
N GLU A 24 -12.25 4.71 -6.27
CA GLU A 24 -12.70 4.37 -7.61
C GLU A 24 -14.07 5.00 -7.83
N ALA A 25 -14.10 6.08 -8.58
CA ALA A 25 -15.32 6.86 -8.79
C ALA A 25 -16.42 6.02 -9.45
N ILE A 26 -17.64 6.10 -8.90
CA ILE A 26 -18.87 5.58 -9.51
C ILE A 26 -19.53 6.71 -10.30
N ASP A 27 -19.57 7.89 -9.71
CA ASP A 27 -20.06 9.16 -10.27
C ASP A 27 -19.38 10.32 -9.51
N PRO A 28 -19.61 11.61 -9.84
CA PRO A 28 -18.97 12.74 -9.19
C PRO A 28 -19.16 12.84 -7.66
N VAL A 29 -19.99 11.98 -7.07
CA VAL A 29 -20.37 12.04 -5.65
C VAL A 29 -19.99 10.76 -4.87
N ARG A 30 -19.94 9.62 -5.55
CA ARG A 30 -19.78 8.30 -4.92
C ARG A 30 -18.60 7.54 -5.50
N TYR A 31 -17.92 6.76 -4.63
CA TYR A 31 -16.76 5.95 -5.00
C TYR A 31 -16.78 4.62 -4.24
N LEU A 32 -16.02 3.64 -4.75
CA LEU A 32 -15.62 2.42 -4.06
C LEU A 32 -14.24 2.66 -3.44
N ALA A 33 -14.03 2.20 -2.22
CA ALA A 33 -12.73 2.30 -1.55
C ALA A 33 -12.57 1.26 -0.45
N ASN A 34 -11.34 0.89 -0.17
CA ASN A 34 -10.96 0.13 1.02
C ASN A 34 -10.71 1.06 2.20
N ARG A 35 -10.97 0.58 3.42
CA ARG A 35 -10.65 1.36 4.63
C ARG A 35 -9.14 1.39 4.83
N SER A 36 -8.55 2.58 4.83
CA SER A 36 -7.15 2.79 5.16
C SER A 36 -6.94 4.20 5.68
N SER A 37 -6.06 4.35 6.66
CA SER A 37 -5.66 5.68 7.17
C SER A 37 -4.35 6.20 6.55
N GLY A 38 -3.61 5.38 5.82
CA GLY A 38 -2.29 5.72 5.28
C GLY A 38 -1.14 5.71 6.31
N LYS A 39 -1.42 5.56 7.62
CA LYS A 39 -0.40 5.66 8.68
C LYS A 39 0.83 4.79 8.44
N GLN A 40 0.64 3.51 8.07
CA GLN A 40 1.76 2.58 7.90
C GLN A 40 2.66 2.97 6.73
N GLY A 41 2.09 3.32 5.57
CA GLY A 41 2.88 3.74 4.40
C GLY A 41 3.63 5.05 4.65
N HIS A 42 3.00 6.03 5.33
CA HIS A 42 3.65 7.29 5.70
C HIS A 42 4.81 7.05 6.68
N ALA A 43 4.63 6.18 7.69
CA ALA A 43 5.69 5.82 8.63
C ALA A 43 6.88 5.14 7.92
N ILE A 44 6.61 4.21 6.98
CA ILE A 44 7.66 3.54 6.20
C ILE A 44 8.41 4.55 5.33
N ALA A 45 7.70 5.46 4.66
CA ALA A 45 8.34 6.50 3.84
C ALA A 45 9.25 7.40 4.69
N ALA A 46 8.79 7.79 5.90
CA ALA A 46 9.59 8.56 6.86
C ALA A 46 10.85 7.79 7.32
N ALA A 47 10.69 6.51 7.64
CA ALA A 47 11.81 5.65 8.09
C ALA A 47 12.88 5.49 7.00
N LEU A 48 12.47 5.17 5.76
CA LEU A 48 13.40 5.04 4.62
C LEU A 48 14.13 6.36 4.32
N ALA A 49 13.42 7.49 4.37
CA ALA A 49 14.04 8.81 4.23
C ALA A 49 14.99 9.14 5.40
N GLY A 50 14.64 8.70 6.62
CA GLY A 50 15.51 8.78 7.81
C GLY A 50 16.81 8.01 7.65
N LEU A 51 16.76 6.86 6.96
CA LEU A 51 17.93 6.03 6.62
C LEU A 51 18.71 6.55 5.40
N GLY A 52 18.30 7.67 4.80
CA GLY A 52 19.04 8.35 3.74
C GLY A 52 18.58 8.02 2.32
N ALA A 53 17.51 7.26 2.13
CA ALA A 53 16.97 6.99 0.80
C ALA A 53 16.28 8.23 0.19
N GLU A 54 16.30 8.34 -1.14
CA GLU A 54 15.41 9.22 -1.89
C GLU A 54 14.05 8.53 -2.00
N VAL A 55 13.03 9.08 -1.35
CA VAL A 55 11.72 8.44 -1.26
C VAL A 55 10.67 9.20 -2.07
N VAL A 56 9.95 8.46 -2.91
CA VAL A 56 8.69 8.90 -3.53
C VAL A 56 7.54 8.17 -2.83
N LEU A 57 6.68 8.93 -2.15
CA LEU A 57 5.45 8.43 -1.55
C LEU A 57 4.27 8.70 -2.49
N VAL A 58 3.70 7.65 -3.04
CA VAL A 58 2.48 7.70 -3.84
C VAL A 58 1.29 7.51 -2.91
N ALA A 59 0.58 8.60 -2.62
CA ALA A 59 -0.43 8.66 -1.57
C ALA A 59 -1.85 8.81 -2.14
N GLY A 60 -2.71 7.84 -1.84
CA GLY A 60 -4.16 7.98 -1.98
C GLY A 60 -4.75 8.91 -0.92
N PRO A 61 -6.04 9.24 -1.01
CA PRO A 61 -6.69 10.20 -0.10
C PRO A 61 -6.54 9.79 1.38
N ASN A 62 -5.96 10.67 2.19
CA ASN A 62 -5.73 10.45 3.61
C ASN A 62 -5.50 11.79 4.33
N ASN A 63 -5.42 11.76 5.67
CA ASN A 63 -5.20 12.94 6.52
C ASN A 63 -3.86 12.84 7.30
N GLN A 64 -2.89 12.07 6.81
CA GLN A 64 -1.59 12.01 7.47
C GLN A 64 -0.76 13.23 7.10
N PRO A 65 0.05 13.76 8.02
CA PRO A 65 1.00 14.81 7.68
C PRO A 65 2.06 14.25 6.71
N ASP A 66 2.47 15.09 5.78
CA ASP A 66 3.51 14.73 4.82
C ASP A 66 4.84 14.48 5.55
N PRO A 67 5.50 13.32 5.35
CA PRO A 67 6.80 13.05 5.94
C PRO A 67 7.87 14.01 5.38
N SER A 68 8.74 14.50 6.26
CA SER A 68 9.85 15.34 5.84
C SER A 68 10.84 14.61 4.92
N ARG A 69 11.45 15.32 3.97
CA ARG A 69 12.44 14.79 3.01
C ARG A 69 11.89 13.67 2.10
N VAL A 70 10.59 13.64 1.88
CA VAL A 70 9.89 12.70 1.00
C VAL A 70 9.21 13.46 -0.12
N THR A 71 9.33 12.98 -1.34
CA THR A 71 8.57 13.54 -2.48
C THR A 71 7.18 12.92 -2.50
N ILE A 72 6.13 13.72 -2.36
CA ILE A 72 4.75 13.25 -2.36
C ILE A 72 4.16 13.29 -3.78
N ARG A 73 3.45 12.24 -4.15
CA ARG A 73 2.61 12.14 -5.36
C ARG A 73 1.20 11.78 -4.93
N ASN A 74 0.32 12.76 -4.85
CA ASN A 74 -1.08 12.53 -4.53
C ASN A 74 -1.83 11.98 -5.74
N ILE A 75 -2.62 10.95 -5.50
CA ILE A 75 -3.46 10.27 -6.51
C ILE A 75 -4.83 9.97 -5.90
N GLU A 76 -5.77 9.55 -6.71
CA GLU A 76 -7.08 9.08 -6.25
C GLU A 76 -7.31 7.62 -6.58
N SER A 77 -7.12 7.20 -7.84
CA SER A 77 -7.47 5.84 -8.29
C SER A 77 -6.28 4.89 -8.36
N ALA A 78 -6.56 3.60 -8.44
CA ALA A 78 -5.56 2.55 -8.63
C ALA A 78 -4.77 2.73 -9.94
N ALA A 79 -5.43 3.16 -11.02
CA ALA A 79 -4.77 3.44 -12.29
C ALA A 79 -3.77 4.60 -12.17
N GLN A 80 -4.14 5.67 -11.47
CA GLN A 80 -3.24 6.79 -11.20
C GLN A 80 -2.08 6.37 -10.29
N MET A 81 -2.34 5.52 -9.28
CA MET A 81 -1.30 5.00 -8.38
C MET A 81 -0.27 4.17 -9.16
N LEU A 82 -0.72 3.28 -10.06
CA LEU A 82 0.21 2.53 -10.91
C LEU A 82 1.05 3.46 -11.79
N ALA A 83 0.42 4.38 -12.51
CA ALA A 83 1.13 5.34 -13.37
C ALA A 83 2.15 6.19 -12.59
N ALA A 84 1.83 6.60 -11.36
CA ALA A 84 2.74 7.35 -10.49
C ALA A 84 3.92 6.49 -10.01
N CYS A 85 3.71 5.19 -9.74
CA CYS A 85 4.77 4.25 -9.40
C CYS A 85 5.71 4.03 -10.61
N GLU A 86 5.16 3.83 -11.80
CA GLU A 86 5.94 3.65 -13.03
C GLU A 86 6.78 4.90 -13.34
N ALA A 87 6.21 6.09 -13.18
CA ALA A 87 6.91 7.36 -13.37
C ALA A 87 8.02 7.62 -12.32
N ALA A 88 7.99 6.93 -11.18
CA ALA A 88 9.00 7.02 -10.13
C ALA A 88 10.18 6.05 -10.32
N LEU A 89 10.11 5.15 -11.30
CA LEU A 89 11.20 4.24 -11.66
C LEU A 89 12.34 4.99 -12.39
N PRO A 90 13.59 4.48 -12.35
CA PRO A 90 14.03 3.30 -11.63
C PRO A 90 14.10 3.51 -10.12
N ALA A 91 13.86 2.46 -9.35
CA ALA A 91 13.99 2.45 -7.90
C ALA A 91 14.66 1.15 -7.42
N ASP A 92 15.34 1.21 -6.27
CA ASP A 92 15.94 0.04 -5.63
C ASP A 92 14.91 -0.73 -4.80
N ILE A 93 13.97 -0.02 -4.17
CA ILE A 93 13.00 -0.55 -3.22
C ILE A 93 11.59 -0.10 -3.63
N ALA A 94 10.64 -1.02 -3.60
CA ALA A 94 9.21 -0.69 -3.70
C ALA A 94 8.45 -1.31 -2.53
N VAL A 95 7.69 -0.49 -1.78
CA VAL A 95 6.85 -0.93 -0.67
C VAL A 95 5.39 -0.63 -0.98
N CYS A 96 4.61 -1.67 -1.26
CA CYS A 96 3.20 -1.57 -1.62
C CYS A 96 2.34 -1.69 -0.36
N ALA A 97 2.18 -0.59 0.41
CA ALA A 97 1.41 -0.53 1.65
C ALA A 97 0.02 0.11 1.49
N ALA A 98 -0.35 0.56 0.29
CA ALA A 98 -1.66 1.11 0.00
C ALA A 98 -2.76 0.05 0.07
N ALA A 99 -3.96 0.46 0.47
CA ALA A 99 -5.18 -0.35 0.42
C ALA A 99 -5.91 -0.09 -0.91
N VAL A 100 -5.37 -0.61 -1.98
CA VAL A 100 -5.90 -0.48 -3.33
C VAL A 100 -7.23 -1.23 -3.43
N ALA A 101 -8.27 -0.60 -4.00
CA ALA A 101 -9.53 -1.29 -4.27
C ALA A 101 -9.34 -2.34 -5.37
N ASP A 102 -9.86 -3.55 -5.15
CA ASP A 102 -9.72 -4.65 -6.11
C ASP A 102 -10.51 -4.40 -7.39
N TRP A 103 -11.62 -3.64 -7.28
CA TRP A 103 -12.54 -3.39 -8.39
C TRP A 103 -12.86 -1.90 -8.55
N ARG A 104 -13.19 -1.52 -9.78
CA ARG A 104 -13.79 -0.24 -10.15
C ARG A 104 -15.03 -0.49 -11.00
N VAL A 105 -15.86 0.50 -11.20
CA VAL A 105 -16.94 0.41 -12.20
C VAL A 105 -16.36 0.40 -13.61
N ALA A 106 -16.97 -0.38 -14.51
CA ALA A 106 -16.55 -0.46 -15.91
C ALA A 106 -16.69 0.87 -16.67
N GLY A 107 -17.60 1.73 -16.23
CA GLY A 107 -17.80 3.07 -16.76
C GLY A 107 -18.26 4.01 -15.64
N GLU A 108 -17.48 5.07 -15.41
CA GLU A 108 -17.83 6.14 -14.50
C GLU A 108 -18.95 6.98 -15.10
N ALA A 109 -19.97 7.32 -14.29
CA ALA A 109 -21.06 8.17 -14.71
C ALA A 109 -20.65 9.64 -14.63
N GLU A 110 -20.77 10.39 -15.73
CA GLU A 110 -20.47 11.83 -15.77
C GLU A 110 -21.37 12.67 -14.87
N GLN A 111 -22.58 12.17 -14.56
CA GLN A 111 -23.56 12.82 -13.71
C GLN A 111 -23.94 11.93 -12.54
N LYS A 112 -24.28 12.54 -11.41
CA LYS A 112 -24.77 11.81 -10.25
C LYS A 112 -25.93 10.91 -10.65
N MET A 113 -25.80 9.60 -10.44
CA MET A 113 -26.85 8.62 -10.70
C MET A 113 -28.07 8.90 -9.83
N LYS A 114 -29.22 9.14 -10.44
CA LYS A 114 -30.49 9.39 -9.74
C LYS A 114 -31.30 8.10 -9.63
N LYS A 115 -32.19 8.05 -8.64
CA LYS A 115 -33.21 6.99 -8.55
C LYS A 115 -34.11 7.05 -9.75
N ASP A 116 -34.38 5.93 -10.38
CA ASP A 116 -35.26 5.82 -11.56
C ASP A 116 -36.77 5.67 -11.23
N GLY A 117 -37.11 5.68 -9.94
CA GLY A 117 -38.45 5.48 -9.44
C GLY A 117 -38.88 4.00 -9.34
N SER A 118 -38.08 3.04 -9.79
CA SER A 118 -38.39 1.60 -9.73
C SER A 118 -38.30 1.00 -8.30
N GLY A 119 -37.73 1.74 -7.37
CA GLY A 119 -37.41 1.24 -6.02
C GLY A 119 -36.20 0.29 -5.97
N ARG A 120 -35.57 0.00 -7.11
CA ARG A 120 -34.38 -0.86 -7.20
C ARG A 120 -33.10 -0.03 -7.18
N PRO A 121 -32.02 -0.51 -6.53
CA PRO A 121 -30.72 0.13 -6.67
C PRO A 121 -30.18 -0.06 -8.08
N PRO A 122 -29.36 0.88 -8.59
CA PRO A 122 -28.70 0.72 -9.89
C PRO A 122 -27.73 -0.47 -9.83
N ALA A 123 -27.65 -1.25 -10.89
CA ALA A 123 -26.62 -2.27 -11.05
C ALA A 123 -25.29 -1.60 -11.42
N LEU A 124 -24.21 -2.00 -10.75
CA LEU A 124 -22.85 -1.57 -11.08
C LEU A 124 -22.11 -2.73 -11.74
N ASN A 125 -21.68 -2.54 -12.97
CA ASN A 125 -20.77 -3.47 -13.62
C ASN A 125 -19.35 -3.20 -13.13
N LEU A 126 -18.76 -4.18 -12.47
CA LEU A 126 -17.42 -4.06 -11.91
C LEU A 126 -16.39 -4.75 -12.81
N VAL A 127 -15.20 -4.16 -12.87
CA VAL A 127 -14.00 -4.69 -13.52
C VAL A 127 -12.83 -4.62 -12.55
N GLU A 128 -11.84 -5.47 -12.74
CA GLU A 128 -10.64 -5.48 -11.90
C GLU A 128 -9.79 -4.22 -12.08
N ASN A 129 -9.21 -3.77 -10.99
CA ASN A 129 -8.18 -2.74 -10.98
C ASN A 129 -6.80 -3.32 -11.32
N PRO A 130 -5.85 -2.48 -11.76
CA PRO A 130 -4.49 -2.94 -11.96
C PRO A 130 -3.86 -3.40 -10.64
N ASP A 131 -3.14 -4.51 -10.70
CA ASP A 131 -2.43 -5.08 -9.57
C ASP A 131 -1.03 -4.46 -9.48
N ILE A 132 -0.89 -3.41 -8.70
CA ILE A 132 0.36 -2.64 -8.58
C ILE A 132 1.51 -3.52 -8.05
N LEU A 133 1.23 -4.34 -7.02
CA LEU A 133 2.25 -5.22 -6.45
C LEU A 133 2.74 -6.24 -7.48
N ALA A 134 1.82 -6.92 -8.19
CA ALA A 134 2.20 -7.88 -9.21
C ALA A 134 2.91 -7.19 -10.39
N THR A 135 2.46 -6.03 -10.83
CA THR A 135 3.08 -5.28 -11.92
C THR A 135 4.53 -4.96 -11.59
N LEU A 136 4.80 -4.33 -10.44
CA LEU A 136 6.17 -3.98 -10.03
C LEU A 136 7.04 -5.22 -9.77
N SER A 137 6.46 -6.30 -9.22
CA SER A 137 7.19 -7.53 -8.91
C SER A 137 7.60 -8.34 -10.14
N GLN A 138 6.83 -8.27 -11.23
CA GLN A 138 6.99 -9.12 -12.41
C GLN A 138 7.51 -8.36 -13.64
N MET A 139 8.02 -7.13 -13.45
CA MET A 139 8.56 -6.33 -14.55
C MET A 139 9.74 -7.03 -15.25
N ASN A 140 9.66 -7.08 -16.57
CA ASN A 140 10.74 -7.57 -17.44
C ASN A 140 11.79 -6.47 -17.68
N GLY A 141 12.55 -6.13 -16.66
CA GLY A 141 13.54 -5.05 -16.69
C GLY A 141 13.11 -3.83 -15.86
N GLY A 142 14.05 -3.24 -15.17
CA GLY A 142 13.79 -2.10 -14.28
C GLY A 142 13.01 -2.44 -12.99
N ARG A 143 12.79 -3.74 -12.70
CA ARG A 143 12.18 -4.18 -11.44
C ARG A 143 13.01 -3.70 -10.26
N PRO A 144 12.41 -3.12 -9.21
CA PRO A 144 13.13 -2.83 -7.98
C PRO A 144 13.81 -4.08 -7.40
N SER A 145 15.01 -3.91 -6.83
CA SER A 145 15.78 -5.02 -6.26
C SER A 145 15.06 -5.68 -5.08
N LEU A 146 14.25 -4.90 -4.35
CA LEU A 146 13.39 -5.36 -3.26
C LEU A 146 11.96 -4.86 -3.48
N VAL A 147 11.02 -5.79 -3.56
CA VAL A 147 9.58 -5.48 -3.63
C VAL A 147 8.87 -6.08 -2.43
N VAL A 148 8.27 -5.23 -1.61
CA VAL A 148 7.55 -5.59 -0.38
C VAL A 148 6.07 -5.33 -0.56
N GLY A 149 5.25 -6.35 -0.34
CA GLY A 149 3.79 -6.23 -0.31
C GLY A 149 3.23 -6.26 1.09
N PHE A 150 1.98 -5.82 1.25
CA PHE A 150 1.21 -5.95 2.47
C PHE A 150 0.03 -6.91 2.27
N ALA A 151 -0.31 -7.67 3.31
CA ALA A 151 -1.47 -8.54 3.35
C ALA A 151 -2.26 -8.28 4.65
N ALA A 152 -3.49 -7.80 4.50
CA ALA A 152 -4.43 -7.62 5.59
C ALA A 152 -5.43 -8.78 5.52
N GLU A 153 -5.26 -9.77 6.39
CA GLU A 153 -6.02 -11.02 6.38
C GLU A 153 -6.89 -11.12 7.64
N THR A 154 -8.01 -11.82 7.56
CA THR A 154 -8.93 -12.03 8.67
C THR A 154 -8.83 -13.42 9.28
N GLU A 155 -8.19 -14.35 8.58
CA GLU A 155 -7.95 -15.73 9.00
C GLU A 155 -6.72 -16.29 8.29
N LYS A 156 -6.09 -17.33 8.83
CA LYS A 156 -4.93 -18.05 8.23
C LYS A 156 -3.89 -17.11 7.67
N VAL A 157 -3.56 -16.07 8.44
CA VAL A 157 -2.78 -14.91 8.00
C VAL A 157 -1.48 -15.32 7.30
N VAL A 158 -0.72 -16.25 7.89
CA VAL A 158 0.57 -16.70 7.33
C VAL A 158 0.37 -17.48 6.02
N ASP A 159 -0.58 -18.42 5.98
CA ASP A 159 -0.82 -19.26 4.79
C ASP A 159 -1.28 -18.41 3.60
N HIS A 160 -2.21 -17.48 3.83
CA HIS A 160 -2.71 -16.58 2.79
C HIS A 160 -1.59 -15.64 2.31
N ALA A 161 -0.77 -15.13 3.22
CA ALA A 161 0.32 -14.23 2.88
C ALA A 161 1.44 -14.95 2.11
N GLN A 162 1.79 -16.20 2.45
CA GLN A 162 2.72 -17.03 1.68
C GLN A 162 2.21 -17.27 0.25
N SER A 163 0.93 -17.63 0.12
CA SER A 163 0.27 -17.81 -1.18
C SER A 163 0.27 -16.53 -1.98
N LYS A 164 -0.02 -15.38 -1.34
CA LYS A 164 0.03 -14.04 -1.96
C LYS A 164 1.43 -13.71 -2.44
N ARG A 165 2.47 -13.92 -1.62
CA ARG A 165 3.86 -13.67 -1.99
C ARG A 165 4.24 -14.43 -3.27
N THR A 166 3.96 -15.72 -3.32
CA THR A 166 4.26 -16.58 -4.47
C THR A 166 3.50 -16.12 -5.72
N ARG A 167 2.21 -15.88 -5.60
CA ARG A 167 1.36 -15.46 -6.73
C ARG A 167 1.76 -14.08 -7.29
N LYS A 168 2.12 -13.14 -6.43
CA LYS A 168 2.51 -11.78 -6.83
C LYS A 168 3.96 -11.70 -7.31
N GLY A 169 4.82 -12.63 -6.92
CA GLY A 169 6.25 -12.64 -7.26
C GLY A 169 7.07 -11.59 -6.50
N CYS A 170 6.56 -11.06 -5.39
CA CYS A 170 7.29 -10.12 -4.55
C CYS A 170 8.28 -10.85 -3.63
N ASP A 171 9.26 -10.11 -3.11
CA ASP A 171 10.30 -10.67 -2.27
C ASP A 171 9.79 -10.92 -0.86
N TRP A 172 9.09 -9.93 -0.29
CA TRP A 172 8.55 -9.99 1.06
C TRP A 172 7.06 -9.65 1.10
N ILE A 173 6.37 -10.24 2.09
CA ILE A 173 5.03 -9.80 2.49
C ILE A 173 5.06 -9.47 3.98
N VAL A 174 4.57 -8.29 4.33
CA VAL A 174 4.24 -7.91 5.70
C VAL A 174 2.75 -8.18 5.91
N ALA A 175 2.43 -9.23 6.65
CA ALA A 175 1.07 -9.66 6.89
C ALA A 175 0.58 -9.25 8.27
N ASN A 176 -0.68 -8.83 8.37
CA ASN A 176 -1.30 -8.50 9.64
C ASN A 176 -2.73 -9.05 9.73
N ASP A 177 -3.13 -9.41 10.95
CA ASP A 177 -4.51 -9.81 11.26
C ASP A 177 -5.37 -8.55 11.41
N VAL A 178 -6.36 -8.42 10.53
CA VAL A 178 -7.37 -7.35 10.57
C VAL A 178 -8.76 -7.88 10.90
N GLY A 179 -8.84 -9.09 11.45
CA GLY A 179 -10.09 -9.72 11.86
C GLY A 179 -10.89 -8.90 12.87
N THR A 180 -12.16 -9.24 13.02
CA THR A 180 -13.09 -8.55 13.91
C THR A 180 -12.56 -8.53 15.34
N GLY A 181 -12.39 -7.34 15.92
CA GLY A 181 -11.89 -7.16 17.30
C GLY A 181 -10.41 -6.79 17.43
N THR A 182 -9.60 -6.90 16.38
CA THR A 182 -8.16 -6.57 16.44
C THR A 182 -7.87 -5.08 16.54
N ARG A 183 -8.80 -4.21 16.11
CA ARG A 183 -8.65 -2.74 16.01
C ARG A 183 -7.41 -2.27 15.22
N VAL A 184 -6.85 -3.12 14.36
CA VAL A 184 -5.66 -2.81 13.57
C VAL A 184 -5.97 -1.79 12.46
N MET A 185 -7.14 -1.94 11.82
CA MET A 185 -7.60 -1.00 10.78
C MET A 185 -7.85 0.39 11.39
N GLY A 186 -7.05 1.37 10.99
CA GLY A 186 -7.12 2.75 11.53
C GLY A 186 -6.48 2.95 12.90
N GLY A 187 -6.09 1.88 13.63
CA GLY A 187 -5.39 1.95 14.92
C GLY A 187 -3.93 2.39 14.77
N ASP A 188 -3.27 2.63 15.91
CA ASP A 188 -1.87 3.08 15.97
C ASP A 188 -0.87 1.93 16.09
N GLU A 189 -1.33 0.75 16.50
CA GLU A 189 -0.51 -0.44 16.70
C GLU A 189 -0.80 -1.51 15.65
N ASN A 190 0.15 -2.42 15.46
CA ASN A 190 0.04 -3.56 14.57
C ASN A 190 0.77 -4.77 15.15
N THR A 191 0.30 -5.97 14.81
CA THR A 191 1.02 -7.23 14.97
C THR A 191 1.24 -7.76 13.57
N VAL A 192 2.49 -7.98 13.19
CA VAL A 192 2.83 -8.35 11.82
C VAL A 192 3.66 -9.61 11.77
N HIS A 193 3.57 -10.30 10.64
CA HIS A 193 4.42 -11.41 10.24
C HIS A 193 5.18 -10.97 9.00
N LEU A 194 6.51 -10.97 9.05
CA LEU A 194 7.34 -10.77 7.88
C LEU A 194 7.57 -12.13 7.20
N ILE A 195 7.12 -12.25 5.97
CA ILE A 195 7.19 -13.47 5.18
C ILE A 195 8.15 -13.27 4.03
N THR A 196 9.22 -14.05 4.02
CA THR A 196 10.25 -14.08 2.98
C THR A 196 10.18 -15.41 2.19
N ALA A 197 11.13 -15.64 1.30
CA ALA A 197 11.27 -16.94 0.63
C ALA A 197 11.78 -18.03 1.58
N ALA A 198 12.54 -17.66 2.59
CA ALA A 198 13.27 -18.56 3.47
C ALA A 198 12.57 -18.79 4.81
N ASP A 199 11.87 -17.77 5.35
CA ASP A 199 11.39 -17.79 6.73
C ASP A 199 10.12 -16.93 6.94
N VAL A 200 9.53 -17.12 8.11
CA VAL A 200 8.41 -16.34 8.66
C VAL A 200 8.82 -15.80 10.03
N GLU A 201 9.05 -14.51 10.12
CA GLU A 201 9.33 -13.83 11.38
C GLU A 201 8.03 -13.28 11.98
N ASN A 202 7.82 -13.54 13.26
CA ASN A 202 6.66 -13.04 14.00
C ASN A 202 7.08 -11.87 14.87
N TRP A 203 6.59 -10.67 14.57
CA TRP A 203 6.88 -9.49 15.37
C TRP A 203 5.82 -9.28 16.44
N PRO A 204 6.21 -8.84 17.65
CA PRO A 204 5.24 -8.55 18.70
C PRO A 204 4.34 -7.38 18.30
N LYS A 205 3.24 -7.21 19.02
CA LYS A 205 2.39 -6.03 18.87
C LYS A 205 3.18 -4.77 19.20
N MET A 206 3.26 -3.84 18.26
CA MET A 206 4.03 -2.62 18.37
C MET A 206 3.38 -1.45 17.62
N PRO A 207 3.75 -0.19 17.92
CA PRO A 207 3.34 0.97 17.15
C PRO A 207 3.75 0.87 15.67
N LYS A 208 2.96 1.49 14.79
CA LYS A 208 3.19 1.43 13.32
C LYS A 208 4.50 2.09 12.88
N ASP A 209 4.97 3.07 13.61
CA ASP A 209 6.30 3.68 13.41
C ASP A 209 7.42 2.72 13.80
N ALA A 210 7.25 1.94 14.88
CA ALA A 210 8.19 0.88 15.24
C ALA A 210 8.21 -0.22 14.16
N VAL A 211 7.04 -0.66 13.66
CA VAL A 211 6.97 -1.61 12.52
C VAL A 211 7.73 -1.07 11.31
N ALA A 212 7.68 0.24 11.07
CA ALA A 212 8.33 0.86 9.91
C ALA A 212 9.86 0.95 10.03
N THR A 213 10.41 0.84 11.25
CA THR A 213 11.85 0.96 11.53
C THR A 213 12.53 -0.37 11.83
N THR A 214 11.75 -1.44 12.00
CA THR A 214 12.23 -2.81 12.19
C THR A 214 12.56 -3.46 10.84
#